data_a18abecbee6afe76b3119777dda54aa5
#
_entry.id   a18abecbee6afe76b3119777dda54aa5
#
_cell.length_a   1.000
_cell.length_b   1.000
_cell.length_c   1.000
_cell.angle_alpha   90.00
_cell.angle_beta   90.00
_cell.angle_gamma   90.00
#
_symmetry.space_group_name_H-M   'P 1'
#
loop_
_entity.id
_entity.type
_entity.pdbx_description
1 polymer ?
#
loop_
_entity_poly.entity_id
_entity_poly.type
_entity_poly.pdbx_seq_one_letter_code
_entity_poly.pdbx_strand_id
1 'polypeptide(L)'
;MFMRLLIIAIVCVGASLPPGAQAQRSERCFSETGYCISGRMRVFWEQNGGLRVFGYPITPLQTETIEGRTLQVQWFERARLELHPANPRPYDVQLGRLGAELLARGDRGGMPVNVTTSGECRLFPQTGIGACGQILAAWRSAGLQLDGKPGVSEAESLALFGVPLTEARLETLADGKSYVVQWFERGRFEVHPENPPPANVLLGLLGREYSPVARAPEVVRAERTTGAVPARIVASATGMDARIVSVGLDAQGMPLVPDHDVGWYNRSAVPGQGENVVLWGHVLRFSHAPRIPAPFARLKELRPGARLTVYDSNGTAFDYVVTRQVWARPTEVEWMLPQGSERLTLISCIGDKVIVGREVVDMSHRLITIAEPAR
;
A
#
# COMPACT_ATOMS: atom_id res chain seq x y z
N MET A 1 32.92 60.08 -35.59
CA MET A 1 33.20 59.34 -34.33
C MET A 1 32.02 58.40 -34.12
N PHE A 2 32.14 57.18 -34.70
CA PHE A 2 31.07 56.19 -34.68
C PHE A 2 31.36 55.13 -33.59
N MET A 3 30.47 55.06 -32.59
CA MET A 3 30.55 54.10 -31.48
C MET A 3 29.83 52.77 -31.87
N ARG A 4 30.58 51.68 -32.03
CA ARG A 4 30.03 50.38 -32.35
C ARG A 4 29.53 49.73 -31.05
N LEU A 5 28.24 49.49 -30.95
CA LEU A 5 27.64 48.66 -29.89
C LEU A 5 27.91 47.17 -30.18
N LEU A 6 28.59 46.51 -29.24
CA LEU A 6 28.82 45.05 -29.27
C LEU A 6 27.64 44.36 -28.56
N ILE A 7 26.79 43.66 -29.32
CA ILE A 7 25.72 42.82 -28.75
C ILE A 7 26.30 41.46 -28.43
N ILE A 8 26.42 41.13 -27.14
CA ILE A 8 26.79 39.78 -26.65
C ILE A 8 25.52 38.96 -26.62
N ALA A 9 25.40 38.00 -27.53
CA ALA A 9 24.35 36.98 -27.49
C ALA A 9 24.71 35.90 -26.44
N ILE A 10 23.94 35.83 -25.35
CA ILE A 10 24.04 34.76 -24.38
C ILE A 10 23.31 33.54 -24.96
N VAL A 11 24.06 32.54 -25.38
CA VAL A 11 23.54 31.23 -25.78
C VAL A 11 23.23 30.43 -24.52
N CYS A 12 21.95 30.35 -24.14
CA CYS A 12 21.51 29.40 -23.10
C CYS A 12 21.60 27.98 -23.65
N VAL A 13 22.65 27.24 -23.28
CA VAL A 13 22.74 25.83 -23.53
C VAL A 13 21.77 25.12 -22.57
N GLY A 14 20.58 24.76 -23.08
CA GLY A 14 19.63 23.92 -22.37
C GLY A 14 20.23 22.52 -22.20
N ALA A 15 20.62 22.17 -21.00
CA ALA A 15 21.03 20.82 -20.65
C ALA A 15 19.79 19.89 -20.74
N SER A 16 19.65 19.17 -21.85
CA SER A 16 18.69 18.07 -21.98
C SER A 16 19.14 16.92 -21.08
N LEU A 17 18.32 16.58 -20.09
CA LEU A 17 18.52 15.40 -19.24
C LEU A 17 18.53 14.12 -20.10
N PRO A 18 19.35 13.13 -19.79
CA PRO A 18 19.39 11.89 -20.55
C PRO A 18 18.05 11.16 -20.48
N PRO A 19 17.61 10.49 -21.58
CA PRO A 19 16.29 9.86 -21.67
C PRO A 19 15.99 8.82 -20.57
N GLY A 20 16.99 8.25 -19.92
CA GLY A 20 16.84 7.35 -18.77
C GLY A 20 16.31 8.02 -17.48
N ALA A 21 16.58 9.31 -17.28
CA ALA A 21 16.12 10.03 -16.10
C ALA A 21 14.62 10.41 -16.15
N GLN A 22 14.04 10.48 -17.35
CA GLN A 22 12.61 10.72 -17.55
C GLN A 22 11.79 9.43 -17.39
N ALA A 23 12.32 8.28 -17.81
CA ALA A 23 11.68 6.98 -17.63
C ALA A 23 11.54 6.60 -16.15
N GLN A 24 12.56 6.88 -15.32
CA GLN A 24 12.51 6.60 -13.87
C GLN A 24 11.46 7.44 -13.11
N ARG A 25 11.09 8.64 -13.59
CA ARG A 25 10.01 9.44 -12.98
C ARG A 25 8.61 8.96 -13.33
N SER A 26 8.47 8.09 -14.33
CA SER A 26 7.19 7.56 -14.78
C SER A 26 6.81 6.22 -14.17
N GLU A 27 7.69 5.59 -13.40
CA GLU A 27 7.51 4.26 -12.82
C GLU A 27 7.25 4.34 -11.31
N ARG A 28 6.36 3.45 -10.81
CA ARG A 28 6.10 3.24 -9.39
C ARG A 28 6.27 1.76 -9.10
N CYS A 29 7.21 1.42 -8.24
CA CYS A 29 7.52 0.05 -7.86
C CYS A 29 6.97 -0.27 -6.48
N PHE A 30 6.60 -1.53 -6.28
CA PHE A 30 6.01 -2.06 -5.05
C PHE A 30 6.88 -3.21 -4.54
N SER A 31 7.49 -3.00 -3.39
CA SER A 31 8.32 -3.99 -2.73
C SER A 31 7.56 -5.24 -2.30
N GLU A 32 6.25 -5.08 -2.00
CA GLU A 32 5.36 -6.16 -1.57
C GLU A 32 5.24 -7.28 -2.60
N THR A 33 5.47 -6.96 -3.86
CA THR A 33 5.35 -7.92 -4.96
C THR A 33 6.56 -7.92 -5.90
N GLY A 34 7.47 -6.94 -5.73
CA GLY A 34 8.64 -6.75 -6.60
C GLY A 34 8.29 -6.21 -7.99
N TYR A 35 7.04 -5.84 -8.25
CA TYR A 35 6.60 -5.36 -9.57
C TYR A 35 6.39 -3.84 -9.57
N CYS A 36 6.58 -3.25 -10.76
CA CYS A 36 6.40 -1.83 -11.00
C CYS A 36 5.22 -1.57 -11.93
N ILE A 37 4.61 -0.41 -11.77
CA ILE A 37 3.62 0.13 -12.73
C ILE A 37 4.16 1.41 -13.35
N SER A 38 3.91 1.61 -14.62
CA SER A 38 4.41 2.78 -15.36
C SER A 38 3.41 3.33 -16.36
N GLY A 39 3.71 4.49 -16.89
CA GLY A 39 2.96 5.10 -17.98
C GLY A 39 1.45 5.18 -17.72
N ARG A 40 0.68 4.72 -18.69
CA ARG A 40 -0.79 4.80 -18.63
C ARG A 40 -1.41 3.90 -17.56
N MET A 41 -0.83 2.70 -17.32
CA MET A 41 -1.27 1.79 -16.26
C MET A 41 -1.15 2.44 -14.89
N ARG A 42 -0.03 3.12 -14.61
CA ARG A 42 0.17 3.85 -13.36
C ARG A 42 -0.86 4.95 -13.15
N VAL A 43 -1.04 5.80 -14.16
CA VAL A 43 -2.01 6.91 -14.09
C VAL A 43 -3.42 6.39 -13.83
N PHE A 44 -3.82 5.33 -14.54
CA PHE A 44 -5.14 4.73 -14.35
C PHE A 44 -5.31 4.16 -12.93
N TRP A 45 -4.33 3.39 -12.47
CA TRP A 45 -4.34 2.80 -11.13
C TRP A 45 -4.44 3.87 -10.03
N GLU A 46 -3.62 4.94 -10.11
CA GLU A 46 -3.60 6.03 -9.13
C GLU A 46 -4.92 6.83 -9.10
N GLN A 47 -5.52 7.06 -10.26
CA GLN A 47 -6.77 7.84 -10.38
C GLN A 47 -8.02 7.07 -9.96
N ASN A 48 -8.01 5.75 -10.02
CA ASN A 48 -9.21 4.92 -9.86
C ASN A 48 -9.19 4.06 -8.59
N GLY A 49 -8.54 4.51 -7.53
CA GLY A 49 -8.63 3.90 -6.19
C GLY A 49 -7.45 3.02 -5.77
N GLY A 50 -6.43 2.86 -6.62
CA GLY A 50 -5.14 2.29 -6.26
C GLY A 50 -5.21 0.95 -5.53
N LEU A 51 -4.50 0.86 -4.42
CA LEU A 51 -4.42 -0.37 -3.60
C LEU A 51 -5.78 -0.86 -3.13
N ARG A 52 -6.68 0.03 -2.75
CA ARG A 52 -7.99 -0.35 -2.22
C ARG A 52 -8.83 -1.09 -3.26
N VAL A 53 -8.77 -0.66 -4.52
CA VAL A 53 -9.59 -1.19 -5.62
C VAL A 53 -8.88 -2.32 -6.35
N PHE A 54 -7.63 -2.10 -6.77
CA PHE A 54 -6.91 -3.04 -7.64
C PHE A 54 -5.94 -3.95 -6.87
N GLY A 55 -5.47 -3.53 -5.71
CA GLY A 55 -4.37 -4.18 -5.01
C GLY A 55 -3.01 -3.86 -5.63
N TYR A 56 -1.99 -4.58 -5.20
CA TYR A 56 -0.64 -4.51 -5.77
C TYR A 56 -0.57 -5.15 -7.16
N PRO A 57 0.34 -4.69 -8.07
CA PRO A 57 0.66 -5.44 -9.27
C PRO A 57 1.29 -6.78 -8.88
N ILE A 58 0.90 -7.85 -9.56
CA ILE A 58 1.39 -9.23 -9.32
C ILE A 58 2.09 -9.81 -10.55
N THR A 59 2.22 -9.02 -11.62
CA THR A 59 3.04 -9.32 -12.80
C THR A 59 3.69 -8.03 -13.32
N PRO A 60 4.73 -8.13 -14.16
CA PRO A 60 5.11 -7.01 -15.01
C PRO A 60 4.02 -6.71 -16.03
N LEU A 61 4.13 -5.58 -16.73
CA LEU A 61 3.36 -5.34 -17.97
C LEU A 61 3.78 -6.37 -19.00
N GLN A 62 2.84 -7.14 -19.52
CA GLN A 62 3.10 -8.26 -20.45
C GLN A 62 2.08 -8.30 -21.58
N THR A 63 2.40 -9.04 -22.63
CA THR A 63 1.50 -9.20 -23.78
C THR A 63 0.75 -10.51 -23.62
N GLU A 64 -0.58 -10.45 -23.70
CA GLU A 64 -1.47 -11.62 -23.64
C GLU A 64 -2.51 -11.59 -24.76
N THR A 65 -3.03 -12.77 -25.12
CA THR A 65 -4.17 -12.88 -26.02
C THR A 65 -5.45 -13.02 -25.21
N ILE A 66 -6.27 -11.97 -25.23
CA ILE A 66 -7.56 -11.91 -24.56
C ILE A 66 -8.66 -11.86 -25.62
N GLU A 67 -9.57 -12.82 -25.61
CA GLU A 67 -10.68 -12.93 -26.58
C GLU A 67 -10.22 -12.79 -28.04
N GLY A 68 -9.09 -13.42 -28.40
CA GLY A 68 -8.50 -13.37 -29.74
C GLY A 68 -7.77 -12.07 -30.11
N ARG A 69 -7.63 -11.13 -29.18
CA ARG A 69 -6.89 -9.87 -29.35
C ARG A 69 -5.58 -9.90 -28.57
N THR A 70 -4.50 -9.48 -29.18
CA THR A 70 -3.21 -9.32 -28.51
C THR A 70 -3.16 -7.96 -27.83
N LEU A 71 -3.14 -7.94 -26.49
CA LEU A 71 -3.18 -6.75 -25.67
C LEU A 71 -1.98 -6.70 -24.73
N GLN A 72 -1.57 -5.49 -24.33
CA GLN A 72 -0.71 -5.33 -23.18
C GLN A 72 -1.56 -5.32 -21.92
N VAL A 73 -1.24 -6.21 -20.99
CA VAL A 73 -1.98 -6.37 -19.73
C VAL A 73 -1.05 -6.34 -18.54
N GLN A 74 -1.57 -5.91 -17.41
CA GLN A 74 -0.90 -6.06 -16.14
C GLN A 74 -1.88 -6.61 -15.10
N TRP A 75 -1.46 -7.65 -14.41
CA TRP A 75 -2.26 -8.26 -13.36
C TRP A 75 -2.00 -7.60 -12.01
N PHE A 76 -3.08 -7.41 -11.30
CA PHE A 76 -3.13 -6.91 -9.93
C PHE A 76 -3.82 -7.94 -9.04
N GLU A 77 -3.67 -7.82 -7.73
CA GLU A 77 -4.27 -8.78 -6.79
C GLU A 77 -5.78 -8.98 -7.01
N ARG A 78 -6.49 -7.92 -7.40
CA ARG A 78 -7.96 -7.91 -7.55
C ARG A 78 -8.45 -7.75 -8.98
N ALA A 79 -7.59 -7.36 -9.91
CA ALA A 79 -7.99 -6.99 -11.27
C ALA A 79 -6.92 -7.34 -12.30
N ARG A 80 -7.32 -7.46 -13.56
CA ARG A 80 -6.45 -7.38 -14.74
C ARG A 80 -6.74 -6.06 -15.45
N LEU A 81 -5.73 -5.23 -15.63
CA LEU A 81 -5.82 -4.01 -16.43
C LEU A 81 -5.28 -4.28 -17.83
N GLU A 82 -6.01 -3.81 -18.84
CA GLU A 82 -5.78 -4.08 -20.26
C GLU A 82 -5.65 -2.76 -21.01
N LEU A 83 -4.57 -2.59 -21.79
CA LEU A 83 -4.39 -1.44 -22.67
C LEU A 83 -5.11 -1.65 -24.00
N HIS A 84 -6.00 -0.73 -24.32
CA HIS A 84 -6.75 -0.65 -25.56
C HIS A 84 -6.40 0.67 -26.28
N PRO A 85 -5.23 0.77 -26.92
CA PRO A 85 -4.71 2.05 -27.45
C PRO A 85 -5.55 2.64 -28.58
N ALA A 86 -6.43 1.84 -29.20
CA ALA A 86 -7.37 2.32 -30.21
C ALA A 86 -8.56 3.09 -29.62
N ASN A 87 -8.79 2.99 -28.32
CA ASN A 87 -9.89 3.69 -27.66
C ASN A 87 -9.44 5.10 -27.22
N PRO A 88 -10.35 6.10 -27.30
CA PRO A 88 -10.05 7.40 -26.74
C PRO A 88 -10.00 7.35 -25.20
N ARG A 89 -9.23 8.25 -24.58
CA ARG A 89 -9.25 8.44 -23.12
C ARG A 89 -10.64 8.88 -22.68
N PRO A 90 -11.11 8.42 -21.51
CA PRO A 90 -10.45 7.59 -20.50
C PRO A 90 -10.59 6.08 -20.73
N TYR A 91 -11.13 5.62 -21.86
CA TYR A 91 -11.48 4.24 -22.18
C TYR A 91 -10.31 3.41 -22.74
N ASP A 92 -9.12 3.99 -22.80
CA ASP A 92 -7.88 3.36 -23.28
C ASP A 92 -7.27 2.34 -22.30
N VAL A 93 -7.75 2.29 -21.06
CA VAL A 93 -7.50 1.21 -20.10
C VAL A 93 -8.82 0.62 -19.67
N GLN A 94 -8.93 -0.69 -19.73
CA GLN A 94 -10.12 -1.43 -19.33
C GLN A 94 -9.77 -2.50 -18.30
N LEU A 95 -10.79 -2.98 -17.58
CA LEU A 95 -10.66 -4.07 -16.64
C LEU A 95 -11.13 -5.37 -17.27
N GLY A 96 -10.35 -6.43 -17.10
CA GLY A 96 -10.76 -7.80 -17.41
C GLY A 96 -11.98 -8.22 -16.58
N ARG A 97 -12.84 -9.07 -17.18
CA ARG A 97 -14.08 -9.55 -16.54
C ARG A 97 -13.80 -10.75 -15.62
N LEU A 98 -12.88 -10.57 -14.66
CA LEU A 98 -12.37 -11.67 -13.81
C LEU A 98 -13.46 -12.38 -13.01
N GLY A 99 -14.48 -11.64 -12.55
CA GLY A 99 -15.61 -12.24 -11.85
C GLY A 99 -16.39 -13.20 -12.74
N ALA A 100 -16.71 -12.78 -13.98
CA ALA A 100 -17.37 -13.63 -14.96
C ALA A 100 -16.50 -14.82 -15.39
N GLU A 101 -15.22 -14.57 -15.66
CA GLU A 101 -14.28 -15.59 -16.09
C GLU A 101 -14.05 -16.67 -15.02
N LEU A 102 -13.95 -16.28 -13.74
CA LEU A 102 -13.83 -17.23 -12.62
C LEU A 102 -15.11 -18.00 -12.36
N LEU A 103 -16.28 -17.34 -12.47
CA LEU A 103 -17.57 -18.02 -12.35
C LEU A 103 -17.75 -19.10 -13.43
N ALA A 104 -17.35 -18.82 -14.67
CA ALA A 104 -17.43 -19.76 -15.77
C ALA A 104 -16.53 -21.00 -15.62
N ARG A 105 -15.45 -20.91 -14.85
CA ARG A 105 -14.54 -22.05 -14.58
C ARG A 105 -15.15 -23.11 -13.68
N GLY A 106 -16.18 -22.77 -12.90
CA GLY A 106 -16.93 -23.71 -12.07
C GLY A 106 -16.17 -24.39 -10.92
N ASP A 107 -14.91 -24.04 -10.68
CA ASP A 107 -14.01 -24.69 -9.71
C ASP A 107 -14.20 -24.11 -8.31
N ARG A 108 -15.34 -24.47 -7.66
CA ARG A 108 -15.68 -23.97 -6.32
C ARG A 108 -16.21 -25.09 -5.46
N GLY A 109 -15.51 -25.32 -4.36
CA GLY A 109 -15.94 -26.30 -3.36
C GLY A 109 -17.30 -25.96 -2.75
N GLY A 110 -18.24 -26.86 -2.88
CA GLY A 110 -19.56 -26.78 -2.26
C GLY A 110 -20.61 -26.03 -3.10
N MET A 111 -21.89 -26.30 -2.84
CA MET A 111 -22.99 -25.55 -3.42
C MET A 111 -23.23 -24.28 -2.60
N PRO A 112 -23.16 -23.09 -3.22
CA PRO A 112 -23.40 -21.84 -2.50
C PRO A 112 -24.86 -21.74 -2.04
N VAL A 113 -25.06 -21.28 -0.82
CA VAL A 113 -26.40 -21.03 -0.24
C VAL A 113 -26.71 -19.54 -0.38
N ASN A 114 -27.76 -19.20 -1.15
CA ASN A 114 -28.20 -17.82 -1.25
C ASN A 114 -28.69 -17.31 0.11
N VAL A 115 -28.32 -16.06 0.42
CA VAL A 115 -28.71 -15.38 1.66
C VAL A 115 -29.48 -14.11 1.36
N THR A 116 -30.49 -13.82 2.16
CA THR A 116 -31.20 -12.55 2.07
C THR A 116 -30.37 -11.47 2.74
N THR A 117 -30.06 -10.42 1.99
CA THR A 117 -29.41 -9.21 2.52
C THR A 117 -30.46 -8.17 2.90
N SER A 118 -30.26 -7.50 4.04
CA SER A 118 -31.15 -6.44 4.51
C SER A 118 -30.68 -5.06 4.01
N GLY A 119 -31.60 -4.08 3.96
CA GLY A 119 -31.32 -2.69 3.62
C GLY A 119 -31.81 -2.29 2.23
N GLU A 120 -31.38 -1.11 1.77
CA GLU A 120 -31.68 -0.62 0.42
C GLU A 120 -31.16 -1.58 -0.64
N CYS A 121 -31.96 -1.85 -1.67
CA CYS A 121 -31.58 -2.68 -2.80
C CYS A 121 -31.66 -1.89 -4.11
N ARG A 122 -30.70 -2.17 -5.00
CA ARG A 122 -30.70 -1.74 -6.40
C ARG A 122 -30.82 -2.96 -7.30
N LEU A 123 -31.88 -3.03 -8.09
CA LEU A 123 -32.05 -4.04 -9.12
C LEU A 123 -31.27 -3.64 -10.39
N PHE A 124 -30.58 -4.59 -10.98
CA PHE A 124 -29.86 -4.42 -12.24
C PHE A 124 -30.67 -5.08 -13.37
N PRO A 125 -31.30 -4.29 -14.26
CA PRO A 125 -32.20 -4.84 -15.28
C PRO A 125 -31.50 -5.81 -16.26
N GLN A 126 -30.20 -5.66 -16.43
CA GLN A 126 -29.40 -6.49 -17.36
C GLN A 126 -29.32 -7.97 -16.92
N THR A 127 -29.38 -8.21 -15.61
CA THR A 127 -29.28 -9.57 -15.05
C THR A 127 -30.52 -9.98 -14.26
N GLY A 128 -31.37 -9.03 -13.90
CA GLY A 128 -32.50 -9.24 -12.99
C GLY A 128 -32.08 -9.45 -11.53
N ILE A 129 -30.80 -9.24 -11.20
CA ILE A 129 -30.22 -9.48 -9.87
C ILE A 129 -30.09 -8.17 -9.12
N GLY A 130 -30.36 -8.21 -7.80
CA GLY A 130 -30.21 -7.06 -6.90
C GLY A 130 -28.88 -7.05 -6.15
N ALA A 131 -28.35 -5.87 -5.86
CA ALA A 131 -27.35 -5.68 -4.82
C ALA A 131 -27.98 -4.89 -3.67
N CYS A 132 -27.74 -5.32 -2.42
CA CYS A 132 -28.45 -4.76 -1.26
C CYS A 132 -27.50 -4.39 -0.11
N GLY A 133 -27.96 -3.48 0.74
CA GLY A 133 -27.35 -3.14 2.02
C GLY A 133 -25.87 -2.75 1.90
N GLN A 134 -25.02 -3.36 2.72
CA GLN A 134 -23.59 -3.04 2.77
C GLN A 134 -22.82 -3.36 1.49
N ILE A 135 -23.25 -4.38 0.71
CA ILE A 135 -22.66 -4.69 -0.60
C ILE A 135 -22.98 -3.57 -1.59
N LEU A 136 -24.22 -3.09 -1.64
CA LEU A 136 -24.61 -1.95 -2.47
C LEU A 136 -23.85 -0.68 -2.06
N ALA A 137 -23.72 -0.43 -0.76
CA ALA A 137 -22.95 0.72 -0.25
C ALA A 137 -21.48 0.64 -0.66
N ALA A 138 -20.86 -0.54 -0.57
CA ALA A 138 -19.49 -0.77 -1.01
C ALA A 138 -19.35 -0.60 -2.54
N TRP A 139 -20.30 -1.11 -3.32
CA TRP A 139 -20.31 -0.94 -4.78
C TRP A 139 -20.40 0.55 -5.16
N ARG A 140 -21.23 1.36 -4.48
CA ARG A 140 -21.33 2.81 -4.71
C ARG A 140 -20.12 3.62 -4.20
N SER A 141 -19.26 3.02 -3.38
CA SER A 141 -18.14 3.74 -2.75
C SER A 141 -16.91 3.90 -3.64
N ALA A 142 -16.87 3.24 -4.81
CA ALA A 142 -15.77 3.33 -5.77
C ALA A 142 -16.29 3.26 -7.21
N GLY A 143 -15.60 3.94 -8.12
CA GLY A 143 -15.92 4.01 -9.54
C GLY A 143 -14.74 4.47 -10.36
N LEU A 144 -14.82 4.34 -11.67
CA LEU A 144 -13.84 4.89 -12.59
C LEU A 144 -14.08 6.39 -12.76
N GLN A 145 -13.01 7.18 -12.76
CA GLN A 145 -13.07 8.63 -13.02
C GLN A 145 -13.32 8.89 -14.52
N LEU A 146 -14.59 8.97 -14.91
CA LEU A 146 -14.99 9.10 -16.31
C LEU A 146 -15.41 10.52 -16.71
N ASP A 147 -16.03 11.26 -15.80
CA ASP A 147 -16.65 12.57 -16.07
C ASP A 147 -15.88 13.76 -15.47
N GLY A 148 -14.81 13.48 -14.70
CA GLY A 148 -13.97 14.50 -14.06
C GLY A 148 -14.64 15.27 -12.93
N LYS A 149 -15.81 14.82 -12.43
CA LYS A 149 -16.52 15.44 -11.33
C LYS A 149 -16.14 14.86 -9.99
N PRO A 150 -16.24 15.61 -8.90
CA PRO A 150 -16.07 15.08 -7.55
C PRO A 150 -17.16 14.05 -7.21
N GLY A 151 -16.77 12.99 -6.49
CA GLY A 151 -17.69 11.93 -6.08
C GLY A 151 -17.63 10.71 -7.00
N VAL A 152 -18.55 9.80 -6.80
CA VAL A 152 -18.70 8.56 -7.58
C VAL A 152 -20.14 8.44 -8.05
N SER A 153 -20.35 8.39 -9.34
CA SER A 153 -21.64 8.10 -9.94
C SER A 153 -21.89 6.59 -10.07
N GLU A 154 -23.14 6.18 -10.15
CA GLU A 154 -23.46 4.77 -10.41
C GLU A 154 -22.95 4.26 -11.78
N ALA A 155 -22.86 5.16 -12.77
CA ALA A 155 -22.24 4.82 -14.06
C ALA A 155 -20.75 4.50 -13.92
N GLU A 156 -20.05 5.20 -13.06
CA GLU A 156 -18.64 4.96 -12.75
C GLU A 156 -18.44 3.68 -11.93
N SER A 157 -19.32 3.41 -10.97
CA SER A 157 -19.33 2.14 -10.23
C SER A 157 -19.62 0.95 -11.17
N LEU A 158 -20.57 1.13 -12.09
CA LEU A 158 -20.88 0.13 -13.11
C LEU A 158 -19.70 -0.12 -14.05
N ALA A 159 -18.99 0.93 -14.45
CA ALA A 159 -17.81 0.81 -15.28
C ALA A 159 -16.67 0.07 -14.57
N LEU A 160 -16.52 0.28 -13.25
CA LEU A 160 -15.49 -0.38 -12.45
C LEU A 160 -15.82 -1.85 -12.16
N PHE A 161 -17.02 -2.14 -11.67
CA PHE A 161 -17.37 -3.47 -11.16
C PHE A 161 -18.25 -4.31 -12.10
N GLY A 162 -18.94 -3.67 -13.01
CA GLY A 162 -19.98 -4.32 -13.82
C GLY A 162 -21.28 -4.58 -13.05
N VAL A 163 -22.15 -5.39 -13.65
CA VAL A 163 -23.41 -5.85 -13.05
C VAL A 163 -23.18 -7.07 -12.17
N PRO A 164 -24.07 -7.31 -11.15
CA PRO A 164 -24.03 -8.54 -10.37
C PRO A 164 -24.37 -9.74 -11.25
N LEU A 165 -23.65 -10.84 -11.04
CA LEU A 165 -23.83 -12.12 -11.75
C LEU A 165 -24.47 -13.18 -10.86
N THR A 166 -24.50 -12.98 -9.55
CA THR A 166 -25.15 -13.87 -8.58
C THR A 166 -25.90 -13.05 -7.56
N GLU A 167 -26.90 -13.66 -6.93
CA GLU A 167 -27.41 -13.18 -5.65
C GLU A 167 -26.30 -13.26 -4.60
N ALA A 168 -26.47 -12.51 -3.49
CA ALA A 168 -25.61 -12.65 -2.34
C ALA A 168 -25.72 -14.07 -1.78
N ARG A 169 -24.60 -14.72 -1.47
CA ARG A 169 -24.56 -16.11 -1.05
C ARG A 169 -23.40 -16.41 -0.11
N LEU A 170 -23.54 -17.46 0.69
CA LEU A 170 -22.50 -17.92 1.58
C LEU A 170 -21.51 -18.81 0.79
N GLU A 171 -20.24 -18.46 0.76
CA GLU A 171 -19.17 -19.26 0.15
C GLU A 171 -18.00 -19.40 1.13
N THR A 172 -17.34 -20.56 1.09
CA THR A 172 -16.09 -20.79 1.80
C THR A 172 -14.94 -20.31 0.91
N LEU A 173 -14.16 -19.35 1.39
CA LEU A 173 -13.04 -18.79 0.66
C LEU A 173 -11.73 -19.55 0.93
N ALA A 174 -10.64 -19.12 0.30
CA ALA A 174 -9.34 -19.80 0.35
C ALA A 174 -8.72 -19.88 1.76
N ASP A 175 -9.14 -19.01 2.67
CA ASP A 175 -8.75 -19.04 4.10
C ASP A 175 -9.50 -20.10 4.93
N GLY A 176 -10.41 -20.85 4.31
CA GLY A 176 -11.24 -21.89 4.94
C GLY A 176 -12.44 -21.34 5.71
N LYS A 177 -12.68 -20.04 5.70
CA LYS A 177 -13.83 -19.41 6.37
C LYS A 177 -14.96 -19.13 5.39
N SER A 178 -16.19 -19.08 5.91
CA SER A 178 -17.39 -18.79 5.11
C SER A 178 -17.79 -17.34 5.26
N TYR A 179 -17.97 -16.67 4.12
CA TYR A 179 -18.36 -15.27 4.02
C TYR A 179 -19.60 -15.11 3.15
N VAL A 180 -20.38 -14.08 3.41
CA VAL A 180 -21.40 -13.64 2.46
C VAL A 180 -20.70 -12.92 1.33
N VAL A 181 -20.84 -13.42 0.11
CA VAL A 181 -20.21 -12.86 -1.08
C VAL A 181 -21.24 -12.57 -2.16
N GLN A 182 -20.94 -11.60 -3.02
CA GLN A 182 -21.70 -11.35 -4.23
C GLN A 182 -20.74 -11.11 -5.39
N TRP A 183 -20.96 -11.83 -6.49
CA TRP A 183 -20.13 -11.75 -7.68
C TRP A 183 -20.68 -10.74 -8.67
N PHE A 184 -19.78 -9.92 -9.17
CA PHE A 184 -19.99 -8.97 -10.26
C PHE A 184 -19.10 -9.32 -11.43
N GLU A 185 -19.32 -8.72 -12.61
CA GLU A 185 -18.54 -9.04 -13.80
C GLU A 185 -17.04 -8.90 -13.60
N ARG A 186 -16.59 -7.88 -12.84
CA ARG A 186 -15.17 -7.55 -12.67
C ARG A 186 -14.66 -7.71 -11.24
N GLY A 187 -15.51 -8.06 -10.28
CA GLY A 187 -15.15 -8.15 -8.87
C GLY A 187 -16.03 -9.12 -8.09
N ARG A 188 -15.61 -9.44 -6.88
CA ARG A 188 -16.40 -10.13 -5.86
C ARG A 188 -16.37 -9.28 -4.60
N PHE A 189 -17.52 -8.94 -4.06
CA PHE A 189 -17.64 -8.29 -2.76
C PHE A 189 -17.79 -9.35 -1.68
N GLU A 190 -17.04 -9.21 -0.59
CA GLU A 190 -16.95 -10.16 0.53
C GLU A 190 -17.27 -9.43 1.83
N VAL A 191 -18.26 -9.92 2.56
CA VAL A 191 -18.66 -9.33 3.84
C VAL A 191 -17.84 -9.94 4.96
N HIS A 192 -17.05 -9.11 5.61
CA HIS A 192 -16.15 -9.44 6.73
C HIS A 192 -16.65 -8.77 8.02
N PRO A 193 -17.60 -9.40 8.74
CA PRO A 193 -18.21 -8.81 9.93
C PRO A 193 -17.23 -8.56 11.08
N GLU A 194 -16.06 -9.20 11.04
CA GLU A 194 -14.97 -9.01 11.98
C GLU A 194 -14.26 -7.66 11.82
N ASN A 195 -14.43 -6.97 10.69
CA ASN A 195 -13.84 -5.68 10.43
C ASN A 195 -14.82 -4.54 10.69
N PRO A 196 -14.38 -3.41 11.26
CA PRO A 196 -15.22 -2.23 11.37
C PRO A 196 -15.46 -1.57 10.00
N PRO A 197 -16.62 -0.91 9.78
CA PRO A 197 -16.81 -0.08 8.59
C PRO A 197 -15.73 1.02 8.45
N PRO A 198 -15.29 1.35 7.21
CA PRO A 198 -15.76 0.84 5.93
C PRO A 198 -15.04 -0.44 5.44
N ALA A 199 -14.22 -1.08 6.26
CA ALA A 199 -13.45 -2.26 5.91
C ALA A 199 -14.24 -3.59 6.10
N ASN A 200 -15.52 -3.50 6.46
CA ASN A 200 -16.39 -4.66 6.63
C ASN A 200 -16.88 -5.27 5.31
N VAL A 201 -16.63 -4.64 4.17
CA VAL A 201 -16.81 -5.22 2.85
C VAL A 201 -15.52 -5.05 2.06
N LEU A 202 -14.94 -6.17 1.66
CA LEU A 202 -13.69 -6.22 0.91
C LEU A 202 -13.94 -6.69 -0.53
N LEU A 203 -12.99 -6.37 -1.40
CA LEU A 203 -12.94 -6.91 -2.76
C LEU A 203 -12.06 -8.15 -2.77
N GLY A 204 -12.58 -9.23 -3.33
CA GLY A 204 -11.89 -10.50 -3.48
C GLY A 204 -10.61 -10.39 -4.32
N LEU A 205 -9.63 -11.23 -4.02
CA LEU A 205 -8.32 -11.25 -4.68
C LEU A 205 -8.39 -12.01 -6.03
N LEU A 206 -9.32 -11.62 -6.91
CA LEU A 206 -9.63 -12.35 -8.13
C LEU A 206 -8.47 -12.49 -9.10
N GLY A 207 -7.56 -11.51 -9.14
CA GLY A 207 -6.35 -11.61 -9.93
C GLY A 207 -5.42 -12.73 -9.45
N ARG A 208 -5.27 -12.89 -8.13
CA ARG A 208 -4.50 -13.99 -7.54
C ARG A 208 -5.20 -15.35 -7.74
N GLU A 209 -6.52 -15.39 -7.65
CA GLU A 209 -7.30 -16.62 -7.85
C GLU A 209 -7.30 -17.08 -9.31
N TYR A 210 -7.32 -16.14 -10.24
CA TYR A 210 -7.38 -16.44 -11.70
C TYR A 210 -6.06 -16.98 -12.25
N SER A 211 -4.95 -16.33 -11.92
CA SER A 211 -3.66 -16.61 -12.52
C SER A 211 -2.88 -17.66 -11.75
N PRO A 212 -2.54 -18.82 -12.33
CA PRO A 212 -1.61 -19.75 -11.71
C PRO A 212 -0.18 -19.17 -11.57
N VAL A 213 0.17 -18.16 -12.39
CA VAL A 213 1.41 -17.38 -12.25
C VAL A 213 1.28 -16.36 -11.13
N ALA A 214 0.06 -15.88 -10.88
CA ALA A 214 -0.32 -15.02 -9.77
C ALA A 214 -0.68 -15.78 -8.47
N ARG A 215 -0.69 -17.10 -8.46
CA ARG A 215 -0.12 -17.80 -7.31
C ARG A 215 1.33 -17.35 -7.32
N ALA A 216 1.53 -16.16 -6.73
CA ALA A 216 2.85 -15.68 -6.46
C ALA A 216 3.74 -16.91 -6.21
N PRO A 217 4.98 -16.94 -6.64
CA PRO A 217 5.89 -17.65 -5.80
C PRO A 217 5.41 -17.14 -4.44
N GLU A 218 4.65 -17.99 -3.68
CA GLU A 218 4.62 -17.88 -2.26
C GLU A 218 5.89 -17.13 -2.00
N VAL A 219 5.75 -15.74 -1.73
CA VAL A 219 6.95 -15.01 -1.36
C VAL A 219 7.54 -16.04 -0.48
N VAL A 220 8.57 -16.72 -1.03
CA VAL A 220 9.17 -17.82 -0.32
C VAL A 220 9.40 -17.08 0.93
N ARG A 221 8.51 -17.30 1.82
CA ARG A 221 8.68 -16.90 3.19
C ARG A 221 9.99 -17.55 3.41
N ALA A 222 11.02 -16.70 3.01
CA ALA A 222 12.37 -17.15 2.94
C ALA A 222 12.44 -17.77 4.27
N GLU A 223 12.45 -19.10 4.26
CA GLU A 223 12.35 -19.92 5.45
C GLU A 223 12.90 -19.03 6.50
N ARG A 224 12.09 -18.53 7.43
CA ARG A 224 12.52 -17.51 8.35
C ARG A 224 13.87 -18.01 8.79
N THR A 225 14.87 -17.59 8.03
CA THR A 225 16.25 -17.75 8.47
C THR A 225 16.09 -17.06 9.78
N THR A 226 16.16 -17.79 10.85
CA THR A 226 15.85 -17.40 12.21
C THR A 226 16.76 -16.24 12.53
N GLY A 227 16.53 -15.11 11.85
CA GLY A 227 17.17 -13.83 12.08
C GLY A 227 16.77 -13.45 13.49
N ALA A 228 17.73 -13.29 14.34
CA ALA A 228 17.48 -12.88 15.69
C ALA A 228 16.79 -11.52 15.66
N VAL A 229 15.75 -11.36 16.48
CA VAL A 229 14.94 -10.11 16.51
C VAL A 229 15.83 -8.95 16.98
N PRO A 230 15.60 -7.71 16.49
CA PRO A 230 16.32 -6.55 16.98
C PRO A 230 16.05 -6.33 18.47
N ALA A 231 17.12 -6.11 19.24
CA ALA A 231 17.06 -6.03 20.70
C ALA A 231 17.54 -4.69 21.26
N ARG A 232 18.45 -3.97 20.57
CA ARG A 232 19.01 -2.69 21.00
C ARG A 232 19.37 -1.82 19.82
N ILE A 233 19.20 -0.51 19.95
CA ILE A 233 19.66 0.49 18.97
C ILE A 233 20.56 1.53 19.63
N VAL A 234 21.64 1.88 18.93
CA VAL A 234 22.64 2.89 19.38
C VAL A 234 22.84 3.92 18.28
N ALA A 235 22.85 5.20 18.66
CA ALA A 235 23.25 6.33 17.80
C ALA A 235 24.14 7.28 18.59
N SER A 236 25.44 7.17 18.42
CA SER A 236 26.42 7.97 19.17
C SER A 236 26.25 9.48 18.96
N ALA A 237 25.86 9.91 17.75
CA ALA A 237 25.65 11.31 17.41
C ALA A 237 24.58 12.01 18.28
N THR A 238 23.61 11.27 18.82
CA THR A 238 22.56 11.79 19.69
C THR A 238 22.62 11.26 21.12
N GLY A 239 23.57 10.36 21.40
CA GLY A 239 23.65 9.65 22.68
C GLY A 239 22.49 8.69 22.90
N MET A 240 21.81 8.26 21.83
CA MET A 240 20.74 7.27 21.90
C MET A 240 21.35 5.89 22.16
N ASP A 241 20.83 5.22 23.17
CA ASP A 241 21.09 3.83 23.52
C ASP A 241 19.81 3.29 24.13
N ALA A 242 19.06 2.50 23.39
CA ALA A 242 17.73 2.09 23.78
C ALA A 242 17.49 0.61 23.49
N ARG A 243 16.76 -0.03 24.39
CA ARG A 243 16.24 -1.38 24.20
C ARG A 243 15.16 -1.37 23.14
N ILE A 244 15.11 -2.43 22.33
CA ILE A 244 14.05 -2.67 21.37
C ILE A 244 13.17 -3.80 21.89
N VAL A 245 11.86 -3.63 21.80
CA VAL A 245 10.86 -4.66 22.13
C VAL A 245 9.94 -4.91 20.94
N SER A 246 9.53 -6.17 20.78
CA SER A 246 8.61 -6.58 19.71
C SER A 246 7.21 -6.03 20.00
N VAL A 247 6.63 -5.32 19.04
CA VAL A 247 5.29 -4.74 19.14
C VAL A 247 4.53 -4.92 17.83
N GLY A 248 3.21 -4.84 17.90
CA GLY A 248 2.31 -4.90 16.76
C GLY A 248 1.48 -3.62 16.62
N LEU A 249 0.31 -3.81 16.03
CA LEU A 249 -0.76 -2.83 15.96
C LEU A 249 -1.88 -3.26 16.92
N ASP A 250 -2.62 -2.30 17.44
CA ASP A 250 -3.83 -2.57 18.21
C ASP A 250 -5.00 -3.03 17.30
N ALA A 251 -6.18 -3.23 17.89
CA ALA A 251 -7.39 -3.66 17.17
C ALA A 251 -7.89 -2.62 16.14
N GLN A 252 -7.47 -1.36 16.27
CA GLN A 252 -7.78 -0.26 15.37
C GLN A 252 -6.71 -0.06 14.29
N GLY A 253 -5.66 -0.89 14.29
CA GLY A 253 -4.53 -0.80 13.36
C GLY A 253 -3.51 0.29 13.73
N MET A 254 -3.55 0.82 14.95
CA MET A 254 -2.60 1.82 15.43
C MET A 254 -1.36 1.19 16.04
N PRO A 255 -0.16 1.76 15.84
CA PRO A 255 1.07 1.26 16.43
C PRO A 255 1.02 1.21 17.97
N LEU A 256 1.32 0.06 18.56
CA LEU A 256 1.56 -0.06 19.99
C LEU A 256 2.94 0.49 20.29
N VAL A 257 3.01 1.68 20.92
CA VAL A 257 4.27 2.37 21.23
C VAL A 257 4.65 2.13 22.69
N PRO A 258 5.79 1.48 22.98
CA PRO A 258 6.23 1.26 24.35
C PRO A 258 6.59 2.58 25.05
N ASP A 259 6.29 2.71 26.33
CA ASP A 259 6.49 3.95 27.10
C ASP A 259 7.94 4.45 27.10
N HIS A 260 8.90 3.55 27.30
CA HIS A 260 10.31 3.93 27.50
C HIS A 260 11.28 3.18 26.58
N ASP A 261 10.81 2.19 25.82
CA ASP A 261 11.59 1.40 24.89
C ASP A 261 11.30 1.81 23.44
N VAL A 262 12.10 1.32 22.52
CA VAL A 262 11.83 1.40 21.09
C VAL A 262 10.98 0.18 20.68
N GLY A 263 9.87 0.40 20.01
CA GLY A 263 9.07 -0.67 19.44
C GLY A 263 9.62 -1.11 18.08
N TRP A 264 9.83 -2.40 17.91
CA TRP A 264 10.03 -3.00 16.58
C TRP A 264 8.71 -3.56 16.07
N TYR A 265 8.30 -3.10 14.87
CA TYR A 265 7.12 -3.64 14.21
C TYR A 265 7.36 -5.08 13.79
N ASN A 266 6.76 -6.03 14.51
CA ASN A 266 7.01 -7.46 14.40
C ASN A 266 6.55 -8.11 13.08
N ARG A 267 5.90 -7.32 12.20
CA ARG A 267 5.56 -7.71 10.83
C ARG A 267 6.52 -7.09 9.80
N SER A 268 7.46 -6.25 10.23
CA SER A 268 8.56 -5.77 9.40
C SER A 268 9.74 -6.73 9.44
N ALA A 269 10.76 -6.48 8.63
CA ALA A 269 11.96 -7.30 8.58
C ALA A 269 12.77 -7.27 9.89
N VAL A 270 13.63 -8.25 10.08
CA VAL A 270 14.74 -8.20 11.04
C VAL A 270 16.00 -7.69 10.35
N PRO A 271 16.97 -7.11 11.07
CA PRO A 271 18.24 -6.67 10.51
C PRO A 271 18.97 -7.79 9.75
N GLY A 272 19.54 -7.48 8.59
CA GLY A 272 20.22 -8.46 7.72
C GLY A 272 19.28 -9.31 6.84
N GLN A 273 17.98 -9.06 6.88
CA GLN A 273 16.99 -9.82 6.09
C GLN A 273 16.77 -9.26 4.67
N GLY A 274 17.43 -8.14 4.32
CA GLY A 274 17.34 -7.54 2.99
C GLY A 274 16.06 -6.72 2.75
N GLU A 275 15.32 -6.32 3.80
CA GLU A 275 14.07 -5.61 3.69
C GLU A 275 13.92 -4.51 4.79
N ASN A 276 12.80 -3.78 4.81
CA ASN A 276 12.56 -2.66 5.70
C ASN A 276 12.40 -3.08 7.17
N VAL A 277 13.35 -2.71 8.02
CA VAL A 277 13.27 -2.85 9.49
C VAL A 277 12.60 -1.59 10.05
N VAL A 278 11.42 -1.71 10.65
CA VAL A 278 10.64 -0.57 11.13
C VAL A 278 10.66 -0.49 12.64
N LEU A 279 11.12 0.65 13.15
CA LEU A 279 11.16 0.97 14.58
C LEU A 279 10.40 2.26 14.86
N TRP A 280 9.72 2.33 16.00
CA TRP A 280 9.10 3.57 16.47
C TRP A 280 9.31 3.81 17.95
N GLY A 281 9.15 5.06 18.38
CA GLY A 281 9.35 5.43 19.77
C GLY A 281 8.89 6.84 20.09
N HIS A 282 8.64 7.08 21.39
CA HIS A 282 8.24 8.38 21.89
C HIS A 282 9.38 9.42 21.81
N VAL A 283 8.99 10.69 21.64
CA VAL A 283 9.89 11.87 21.64
C VAL A 283 9.73 12.72 22.89
N LEU A 284 8.60 12.61 23.57
CA LEU A 284 8.30 13.34 24.80
C LEU A 284 8.41 12.41 26.01
N ARG A 285 8.89 12.94 27.11
CA ARG A 285 8.89 12.26 28.41
C ARG A 285 7.47 12.20 28.94
N PHE A 286 7.17 11.14 29.66
CA PHE A 286 5.90 11.03 30.36
C PHE A 286 5.92 11.92 31.63
N SER A 287 4.79 12.56 31.92
CA SER A 287 4.62 13.41 33.11
C SER A 287 4.81 12.64 34.42
N HIS A 288 4.42 11.37 34.45
CA HIS A 288 4.60 10.47 35.58
C HIS A 288 6.02 9.89 35.72
N ALA A 289 6.85 9.99 34.67
CA ALA A 289 8.23 9.51 34.66
C ALA A 289 9.21 10.56 34.08
N PRO A 290 9.29 11.78 34.66
CA PRO A 290 10.00 12.91 34.02
C PRO A 290 11.51 12.74 33.96
N ARG A 291 12.06 11.81 34.74
CA ARG A 291 13.51 11.51 34.75
C ARG A 291 13.95 10.52 33.67
N ILE A 292 13.02 9.75 33.11
CA ILE A 292 13.30 8.78 32.04
C ILE A 292 13.23 9.50 30.70
N PRO A 293 14.34 9.55 29.92
CA PRO A 293 14.31 10.17 28.61
C PRO A 293 13.46 9.32 27.64
N ALA A 294 12.72 9.99 26.76
CA ALA A 294 12.05 9.29 25.66
C ALA A 294 13.11 8.74 24.67
N PRO A 295 12.95 7.54 24.15
CA PRO A 295 13.97 6.87 23.35
C PRO A 295 14.35 7.66 22.09
N PHE A 296 13.39 8.35 21.47
CA PHE A 296 13.60 9.14 20.25
C PHE A 296 13.60 10.66 20.48
N ALA A 297 13.80 11.14 21.75
CA ALA A 297 13.78 12.56 22.09
C ALA A 297 14.68 13.43 21.19
N ARG A 298 15.81 12.89 20.74
CA ARG A 298 16.80 13.58 19.92
C ARG A 298 16.92 13.03 18.48
N LEU A 299 15.98 12.19 18.04
CA LEU A 299 16.02 11.59 16.70
C LEU A 299 16.07 12.65 15.59
N LYS A 300 15.38 13.78 15.78
CA LYS A 300 15.37 14.92 14.85
C LYS A 300 16.75 15.59 14.65
N GLU A 301 17.72 15.33 15.53
CA GLU A 301 19.06 15.90 15.45
C GLU A 301 19.99 15.08 14.56
N LEU A 302 19.61 13.85 14.22
CA LEU A 302 20.36 13.03 13.25
C LEU A 302 20.41 13.76 11.90
N ARG A 303 21.53 13.63 11.22
CA ARG A 303 21.75 14.20 9.89
C ARG A 303 22.16 13.07 8.93
N PRO A 304 21.96 13.25 7.61
CA PRO A 304 22.54 12.33 6.62
C PRO A 304 24.03 12.11 6.91
N GLY A 305 24.47 10.85 6.86
CA GLY A 305 25.79 10.41 7.25
C GLY A 305 25.93 9.96 8.71
N ALA A 306 24.95 10.22 9.59
CA ALA A 306 24.99 9.73 10.98
C ALA A 306 24.89 8.19 11.01
N ARG A 307 25.70 7.55 11.86
CA ARG A 307 25.68 6.09 12.03
C ARG A 307 24.71 5.67 13.11
N LEU A 308 24.03 4.56 12.83
CA LEU A 308 23.13 3.84 13.72
C LEU A 308 23.58 2.37 13.76
N THR A 309 23.63 1.77 14.93
CA THR A 309 23.89 0.33 15.06
C THR A 309 22.68 -0.31 15.73
N VAL A 310 22.12 -1.32 15.08
CA VAL A 310 21.07 -2.19 15.65
C VAL A 310 21.73 -3.52 16.03
N TYR A 311 21.57 -3.92 17.28
CA TYR A 311 21.99 -5.23 17.75
C TYR A 311 20.78 -6.16 17.79
N ASP A 312 20.94 -7.37 17.29
CA ASP A 312 19.93 -8.41 17.43
C ASP A 312 19.96 -9.09 18.81
N SER A 313 19.05 -10.02 19.06
CA SER A 313 18.98 -10.78 20.32
C SER A 313 20.18 -11.72 20.54
N ASN A 314 21.00 -11.98 19.53
CA ASN A 314 22.25 -12.74 19.64
C ASN A 314 23.46 -11.84 19.86
N GLY A 315 23.28 -10.50 19.85
CA GLY A 315 24.36 -9.52 19.98
C GLY A 315 25.06 -9.20 18.65
N THR A 316 24.57 -9.67 17.51
CA THR A 316 25.11 -9.33 16.19
C THR A 316 24.80 -7.87 15.89
N ALA A 317 25.81 -7.10 15.46
CA ALA A 317 25.69 -5.69 15.12
C ALA A 317 25.40 -5.52 13.61
N PHE A 318 24.43 -4.67 13.32
CA PHE A 318 24.04 -4.23 11.98
C PHE A 318 24.19 -2.71 11.91
N ASP A 319 25.12 -2.24 11.10
CA ASP A 319 25.40 -0.82 10.96
C ASP A 319 24.63 -0.20 9.81
N TYR A 320 24.00 0.94 10.09
CA TYR A 320 23.25 1.74 9.12
C TYR A 320 23.76 3.17 9.11
N VAL A 321 23.59 3.83 7.97
CA VAL A 321 23.90 5.26 7.79
C VAL A 321 22.63 5.99 7.41
N VAL A 322 22.28 7.04 8.15
CA VAL A 322 21.14 7.90 7.85
C VAL A 322 21.32 8.52 6.48
N THR A 323 20.32 8.34 5.60
CA THR A 323 20.32 8.91 4.25
C THR A 323 19.43 10.13 4.15
N ARG A 324 18.29 10.14 4.82
CA ARG A 324 17.35 11.27 4.82
C ARG A 324 16.38 11.26 5.99
N GLN A 325 15.77 12.42 6.23
CA GLN A 325 14.62 12.57 7.12
C GLN A 325 13.47 13.25 6.34
N VAL A 326 12.25 12.76 6.56
CA VAL A 326 11.04 13.26 5.89
C VAL A 326 9.97 13.52 6.95
N TRP A 327 9.21 14.58 6.78
CA TRP A 327 7.98 14.80 7.54
C TRP A 327 6.82 14.17 6.79
N ALA A 328 6.09 13.30 7.48
CA ALA A 328 4.94 12.58 6.96
C ALA A 328 3.70 12.89 7.80
N ARG A 329 2.53 12.76 7.22
CA ARG A 329 1.27 12.80 7.99
C ARG A 329 1.10 11.48 8.76
N PRO A 330 0.36 11.46 9.88
CA PRO A 330 0.09 10.22 10.61
C PRO A 330 -0.59 9.13 9.78
N THR A 331 -1.28 9.50 8.71
CA THR A 331 -1.99 8.59 7.78
C THR A 331 -1.13 8.05 6.64
N GLU A 332 0.10 8.54 6.48
CA GLU A 332 1.05 8.07 5.45
C GLU A 332 1.80 6.83 5.96
N VAL A 333 1.15 5.66 5.81
CA VAL A 333 1.64 4.38 6.35
C VAL A 333 2.63 3.65 5.44
N GLU A 334 2.86 4.16 4.24
CA GLU A 334 3.78 3.58 3.24
C GLU A 334 5.23 3.43 3.75
N TRP A 335 5.61 4.25 4.75
CA TRP A 335 6.93 4.17 5.37
C TRP A 335 7.17 2.90 6.19
N MET A 336 6.10 2.22 6.59
CA MET A 336 6.14 0.96 7.34
C MET A 336 6.17 -0.27 6.44
N LEU A 337 5.89 -0.08 5.15
CA LEU A 337 5.77 -1.18 4.21
C LEU A 337 7.14 -1.69 3.74
N PRO A 338 7.22 -2.93 3.22
CA PRO A 338 8.39 -3.46 2.54
C PRO A 338 8.89 -2.54 1.42
N GLN A 339 10.18 -2.49 1.16
CA GLN A 339 10.81 -1.55 0.22
C GLN A 339 11.66 -2.23 -0.86
N GLY A 340 11.76 -3.57 -0.83
CA GLY A 340 12.54 -4.37 -1.79
C GLY A 340 14.05 -4.28 -1.61
N SER A 341 14.50 -3.62 -0.55
CA SER A 341 15.92 -3.54 -0.16
C SER A 341 16.03 -3.27 1.33
N GLU A 342 17.15 -3.69 1.91
CA GLU A 342 17.36 -3.47 3.33
C GLU A 342 17.50 -1.99 3.65
N ARG A 343 16.69 -1.55 4.61
CA ARG A 343 16.80 -0.25 5.24
C ARG A 343 16.25 -0.28 6.67
N LEU A 344 16.67 0.69 7.46
CA LEU A 344 16.14 0.96 8.78
C LEU A 344 15.26 2.21 8.71
N THR A 345 13.98 2.08 9.05
CA THR A 345 13.03 3.18 9.12
C THR A 345 12.67 3.46 10.58
N LEU A 346 13.08 4.64 11.08
CA LEU A 346 12.73 5.09 12.43
C LEU A 346 11.59 6.10 12.35
N ILE A 347 10.49 5.84 13.08
CA ILE A 347 9.29 6.66 13.08
C ILE A 347 9.10 7.30 14.46
N SER A 348 8.99 8.61 14.50
CA SER A 348 8.68 9.36 15.73
C SER A 348 7.70 10.49 15.47
N CYS A 349 7.15 11.06 16.53
CA CYS A 349 6.29 12.25 16.43
C CYS A 349 7.12 13.52 16.18
N ILE A 350 6.57 14.49 15.43
CA ILE A 350 7.15 15.81 15.20
C ILE A 350 6.04 16.83 14.87
N GLY A 351 6.34 18.12 14.97
CA GLY A 351 5.43 19.23 14.66
C GLY A 351 4.66 19.74 15.86
N ASP A 352 3.44 20.20 15.65
CA ASP A 352 2.61 20.80 16.67
C ASP A 352 1.98 19.73 17.58
N LYS A 353 1.87 20.07 18.87
CA LYS A 353 1.25 19.18 19.87
C LYS A 353 -0.27 19.19 19.70
N VAL A 354 -0.87 18.02 19.61
CA VAL A 354 -2.31 17.82 19.71
C VAL A 354 -2.66 17.62 21.17
N ILE A 355 -3.39 18.57 21.76
CA ILE A 355 -3.67 18.60 23.19
C ILE A 355 -5.15 18.34 23.42
N VAL A 356 -5.47 17.38 24.29
CA VAL A 356 -6.82 17.14 24.80
C VAL A 356 -6.82 17.34 26.31
N GLY A 357 -7.59 18.32 26.77
CA GLY A 357 -7.56 18.74 28.16
C GLY A 357 -6.21 19.38 28.53
N ARG A 358 -5.38 18.68 29.31
CA ARG A 358 -4.03 19.12 29.72
C ARG A 358 -2.93 18.17 29.22
N GLU A 359 -3.29 17.18 28.47
CA GLU A 359 -2.36 16.14 28.01
C GLU A 359 -2.07 16.25 26.51
N VAL A 360 -0.83 16.01 26.12
CA VAL A 360 -0.43 15.86 24.73
C VAL A 360 -0.75 14.45 24.33
N VAL A 361 -1.78 14.28 23.49
CA VAL A 361 -2.25 12.97 23.03
C VAL A 361 -1.58 12.54 21.72
N ASP A 362 -1.13 13.51 20.90
CA ASP A 362 -0.44 13.24 19.63
C ASP A 362 0.37 14.47 19.17
N MET A 363 1.00 14.35 18.00
CA MET A 363 1.63 15.45 17.27
C MET A 363 1.18 15.45 15.82
N SER A 364 1.20 16.65 15.20
CA SER A 364 0.65 16.88 13.86
C SER A 364 1.29 16.05 12.74
N HIS A 365 2.55 15.63 12.91
CA HIS A 365 3.32 14.90 11.90
C HIS A 365 4.13 13.76 12.51
N ARG A 366 4.66 12.94 11.62
CA ARG A 366 5.68 11.92 11.92
C ARG A 366 7.01 12.30 11.29
N LEU A 367 8.10 12.16 12.03
CA LEU A 367 9.44 12.21 11.49
C LEU A 367 9.86 10.81 11.08
N ILE A 368 10.07 10.62 9.80
CA ILE A 368 10.58 9.40 9.22
C ILE A 368 12.07 9.57 9.00
N THR A 369 12.88 8.85 9.75
CA THR A 369 14.34 8.80 9.54
C THR A 369 14.69 7.51 8.82
N ILE A 370 15.28 7.62 7.63
CA ILE A 370 15.67 6.50 6.80
C ILE A 370 17.18 6.34 6.87
N ALA A 371 17.62 5.12 7.14
CA ALA A 371 19.02 4.73 7.11
C ALA A 371 19.20 3.46 6.27
N GLU A 372 20.30 3.39 5.55
CA GLU A 372 20.67 2.26 4.70
C GLU A 372 21.87 1.52 5.30
N PRO A 373 22.06 0.21 5.00
CA PRO A 373 23.23 -0.53 5.48
C PRO A 373 24.52 0.22 5.20
N ALA A 374 25.39 0.32 6.21
CA ALA A 374 26.73 0.87 6.02
C ALA A 374 27.54 -0.06 5.09
N ARG A 375 28.09 0.50 4.03
CA ARG A 375 28.99 -0.22 3.10
C ARG A 375 30.37 -0.35 3.69
#